data_aa1859a8baa629dfe4a76e1f797c4157
#
_entry.id   aa1859a8baa629dfe4a76e1f797c4157
#
_cell.length_a   1.000
_cell.length_b   1.000
_cell.length_c   1.000
_cell.angle_alpha   90.00
_cell.angle_beta   90.00
_cell.angle_gamma   90.00
#
_symmetry.space_group_name_H-M   'P 1'
#
loop_
_entity.id
_entity.type
_entity.pdbx_description
1 polymer ?
#
loop_
_entity_poly.entity_id
_entity_poly.type
_entity_poly.pdbx_seq_one_letter_code
_entity_poly.pdbx_strand_id
1 'polypeptide(L)'
;LTRLQRKLGITTIFVTHYQEECFSISDKVAVMNGGVIEQYDTPENIYRTPKTEFVARFIGFENFIDLKRKDAHTYIASDGSEFVVDNGCDKEDPKGTIRPEDIQIVSSQDNVENKITGKVIVRTFLGKSYQYELDTPLGVIVVNGSSDHVLQAQDTVCVSLPKGKIVLV
;
A
#
# COMPACT_ATOMS: atom_id res chain seq x y z
N LEU A 1 13.56 -20.37 -16.86
CA LEU A 1 12.32 -20.45 -17.64
C LEU A 1 12.29 -19.34 -18.71
N THR A 2 12.41 -18.07 -18.37
CA THR A 2 12.35 -16.89 -19.26
C THR A 2 13.35 -16.95 -20.42
N ARG A 3 14.58 -17.41 -20.14
CA ARG A 3 15.64 -17.54 -21.18
C ARG A 3 15.30 -18.59 -22.23
N LEU A 4 14.68 -19.69 -21.85
CA LEU A 4 14.27 -20.76 -22.74
C LEU A 4 13.04 -20.34 -23.56
N GLN A 5 12.06 -19.74 -22.91
CA GLN A 5 10.83 -19.24 -23.54
C GLN A 5 11.16 -18.21 -24.64
N ARG A 6 12.03 -17.21 -24.33
CA ARG A 6 12.47 -16.22 -25.32
C ARG A 6 13.22 -16.84 -26.50
N LYS A 7 14.06 -17.87 -26.25
CA LYS A 7 14.81 -18.56 -27.29
C LYS A 7 13.89 -19.36 -28.22
N LEU A 8 12.79 -19.90 -27.70
CA LEU A 8 11.85 -20.73 -28.44
C LEU A 8 10.69 -19.92 -29.06
N GLY A 9 10.50 -18.67 -28.65
CA GLY A 9 9.42 -17.81 -29.15
C GLY A 9 8.02 -18.33 -28.84
N ILE A 10 7.85 -19.10 -27.74
CA ILE A 10 6.58 -19.71 -27.38
C ILE A 10 5.80 -18.84 -26.38
N THR A 11 4.47 -18.83 -26.50
CA THR A 11 3.59 -18.27 -25.47
C THR A 11 3.44 -19.27 -24.34
N THR A 12 3.65 -18.83 -23.11
CA THR A 12 3.57 -19.68 -21.93
C THR A 12 2.57 -19.06 -20.94
N ILE A 13 1.67 -19.87 -20.41
CA ILE A 13 0.77 -19.50 -19.31
C ILE A 13 1.28 -20.20 -18.05
N PHE A 14 1.52 -19.40 -17.01
CA PHE A 14 1.98 -19.88 -15.72
C PHE A 14 0.97 -19.49 -14.64
N VAL A 15 0.53 -20.47 -13.84
CA VAL A 15 -0.40 -20.24 -12.73
C VAL A 15 0.37 -20.42 -11.42
N THR A 16 0.38 -19.39 -10.59
CA THR A 16 1.07 -19.40 -9.31
C THR A 16 0.34 -18.49 -8.31
N HIS A 17 0.58 -18.72 -7.04
CA HIS A 17 0.21 -17.79 -5.96
C HIS A 17 1.44 -17.03 -5.40
N TYR A 18 2.62 -17.29 -5.95
CA TYR A 18 3.86 -16.61 -5.56
C TYR A 18 4.09 -15.36 -6.42
N GLN A 19 3.92 -14.19 -5.82
CA GLN A 19 3.98 -12.89 -6.51
C GLN A 19 5.36 -12.63 -7.11
N GLU A 20 6.44 -12.86 -6.34
CA GLU A 20 7.81 -12.62 -6.78
C GLU A 20 8.18 -13.43 -8.02
N GLU A 21 7.78 -14.72 -8.04
CA GLU A 21 7.99 -15.56 -9.22
C GLU A 21 7.21 -15.04 -10.42
N CYS A 22 5.91 -14.72 -10.20
CA CYS A 22 5.04 -14.21 -11.24
C CYS A 22 5.62 -12.92 -11.86
N PHE A 23 5.99 -11.96 -11.03
CA PHE A 23 6.49 -10.66 -11.48
C PHE A 23 7.86 -10.74 -12.17
N SER A 24 8.71 -11.71 -11.79
CA SER A 24 10.05 -11.87 -12.36
C SER A 24 10.08 -12.50 -13.76
N ILE A 25 9.04 -13.24 -14.14
CA ILE A 25 9.04 -14.02 -15.38
C ILE A 25 7.96 -13.62 -16.38
N SER A 26 6.95 -12.87 -15.97
CA SER A 26 5.76 -12.59 -16.79
C SER A 26 5.85 -11.26 -17.52
N ASP A 27 5.40 -11.21 -18.76
CA ASP A 27 5.18 -9.96 -19.51
C ASP A 27 3.82 -9.34 -19.14
N LYS A 28 2.84 -10.18 -18.81
CA LYS A 28 1.49 -9.78 -18.36
C LYS A 28 1.03 -10.67 -17.21
N VAL A 29 0.27 -10.09 -16.30
CA VAL A 29 -0.29 -10.76 -15.13
C VAL A 29 -1.80 -10.57 -15.10
N ALA A 30 -2.53 -11.64 -14.88
CA ALA A 30 -3.96 -11.62 -14.56
C ALA A 30 -4.14 -11.97 -13.09
N VAL A 31 -4.62 -11.04 -12.28
CA VAL A 31 -5.03 -11.31 -10.90
C VAL A 31 -6.48 -11.77 -10.91
N MET A 32 -6.71 -12.97 -10.39
CA MET A 32 -8.03 -13.61 -10.40
C MET A 32 -8.61 -13.75 -9.00
N ASN A 33 -9.91 -13.54 -8.89
CA ASN A 33 -10.67 -13.72 -7.66
C ASN A 33 -12.03 -14.36 -7.99
N GLY A 34 -12.34 -15.49 -7.38
CA GLY A 34 -13.65 -16.16 -7.57
C GLY A 34 -14.01 -16.46 -9.03
N GLY A 35 -13.02 -16.74 -9.88
CA GLY A 35 -13.24 -17.01 -11.31
C GLY A 35 -13.31 -15.75 -12.20
N VAL A 36 -13.17 -14.56 -11.62
CA VAL A 36 -13.17 -13.28 -12.34
C VAL A 36 -11.75 -12.71 -12.40
N ILE A 37 -11.38 -12.09 -13.51
CA ILE A 37 -10.13 -11.33 -13.63
C ILE A 37 -10.37 -9.93 -13.04
N GLU A 38 -9.77 -9.66 -11.88
CA GLU A 38 -9.83 -8.37 -11.18
C GLU A 38 -8.99 -7.30 -11.90
N GLN A 39 -7.81 -7.71 -12.38
CA GLN A 39 -6.91 -6.84 -13.14
C GLN A 39 -6.03 -7.68 -14.08
N TYR A 40 -5.84 -7.20 -15.30
CA TYR A 40 -4.91 -7.75 -16.27
C TYR A 40 -4.00 -6.66 -16.79
N ASP A 41 -2.70 -6.73 -16.44
CA ASP A 41 -1.75 -5.67 -16.78
C ASP A 41 -0.30 -6.17 -16.75
N THR A 42 0.67 -5.26 -16.91
CA THR A 42 2.08 -5.55 -16.64
C THR A 42 2.31 -5.76 -15.15
N PRO A 43 3.34 -6.53 -14.74
CA PRO A 43 3.71 -6.68 -13.33
C PRO A 43 3.87 -5.34 -12.61
N GLU A 44 4.53 -4.37 -13.25
CA GLU A 44 4.75 -3.04 -12.68
C GLU A 44 3.45 -2.30 -12.42
N ASN A 45 2.49 -2.36 -13.33
CA ASN A 45 1.19 -1.70 -13.16
C ASN A 45 0.34 -2.39 -12.08
N ILE A 46 0.34 -3.72 -12.04
CA ILE A 46 -0.31 -4.47 -10.95
C ILE A 46 0.26 -4.02 -9.60
N TYR A 47 1.60 -3.90 -9.50
CA TYR A 47 2.28 -3.55 -8.27
C TYR A 47 2.06 -2.09 -7.84
N ARG A 48 2.09 -1.13 -8.80
CA ARG A 48 2.05 0.31 -8.50
C ARG A 48 0.66 0.89 -8.46
N THR A 49 -0.24 0.37 -9.30
CA THR A 49 -1.58 0.91 -9.52
C THR A 49 -2.64 -0.19 -9.49
N PRO A 50 -2.81 -0.88 -8.34
CA PRO A 50 -3.90 -1.84 -8.19
C PRO A 50 -5.24 -1.14 -8.39
N LYS A 51 -6.15 -1.80 -9.11
CA LYS A 51 -7.46 -1.22 -9.47
C LYS A 51 -8.55 -1.52 -8.46
N THR A 52 -8.38 -2.55 -7.65
CA THR A 52 -9.36 -2.97 -6.64
C THR A 52 -8.67 -3.21 -5.30
N GLU A 53 -9.45 -3.14 -4.22
CA GLU A 53 -8.99 -3.48 -2.88
C GLU A 53 -8.42 -4.90 -2.83
N PHE A 54 -9.06 -5.84 -3.54
CA PHE A 54 -8.57 -7.22 -3.60
C PHE A 54 -7.16 -7.30 -4.19
N VAL A 55 -6.92 -6.64 -5.33
CA VAL A 55 -5.58 -6.62 -5.96
C VAL A 55 -4.57 -5.95 -5.03
N ALA A 56 -4.92 -4.81 -4.42
CA ALA A 56 -4.05 -4.11 -3.49
C ALA A 56 -3.66 -5.01 -2.30
N ARG A 57 -4.62 -5.67 -1.65
CA ARG A 57 -4.35 -6.61 -0.56
C ARG A 57 -3.51 -7.79 -1.01
N PHE A 58 -3.82 -8.34 -2.18
CA PHE A 58 -3.09 -9.48 -2.75
C PHE A 58 -1.61 -9.15 -2.97
N ILE A 59 -1.27 -7.93 -3.38
CA ILE A 59 0.12 -7.51 -3.63
C ILE A 59 0.79 -6.81 -2.44
N GLY A 60 0.23 -6.92 -1.22
CA GLY A 60 0.89 -6.54 0.02
C GLY A 60 0.64 -5.11 0.50
N PHE A 61 -0.44 -4.45 0.05
CA PHE A 61 -0.93 -3.26 0.75
C PHE A 61 -1.67 -3.70 2.02
N GLU A 62 -1.36 -3.08 3.15
CA GLU A 62 -1.92 -3.43 4.45
C GLU A 62 -2.79 -2.31 5.04
N ASN A 63 -2.49 -1.07 4.69
CA ASN A 63 -3.22 0.10 5.20
C ASN A 63 -4.34 0.49 4.26
N PHE A 64 -5.56 0.58 4.78
CA PHE A 64 -6.75 1.00 4.02
C PHE A 64 -7.54 2.00 4.85
N ILE A 65 -7.73 3.20 4.31
CA ILE A 65 -8.42 4.31 4.94
C ILE A 65 -9.66 4.64 4.11
N ASP A 66 -10.83 4.63 4.73
CA ASP A 66 -12.07 5.05 4.08
C ASP A 66 -12.04 6.57 3.87
N LEU A 67 -12.19 6.98 2.63
CA LEU A 67 -12.09 8.36 2.21
C LEU A 67 -13.34 8.79 1.46
N LYS A 68 -13.67 10.07 1.56
CA LYS A 68 -14.73 10.70 0.79
C LYS A 68 -14.13 11.82 -0.05
N ARG A 69 -14.46 11.82 -1.34
CA ARG A 69 -13.96 12.81 -2.27
C ARG A 69 -14.46 14.22 -1.91
N LYS A 70 -13.53 15.18 -1.82
CA LYS A 70 -13.79 16.61 -1.67
C LYS A 70 -13.58 17.34 -2.99
N ASP A 71 -12.45 17.07 -3.63
CA ASP A 71 -12.10 17.60 -4.96
C ASP A 71 -11.23 16.58 -5.74
N ALA A 72 -10.53 17.03 -6.78
CA ALA A 72 -9.73 16.14 -7.65
C ALA A 72 -8.57 15.45 -6.92
N HIS A 73 -8.02 16.06 -5.90
CA HIS A 73 -6.81 15.59 -5.20
C HIS A 73 -6.95 15.57 -3.68
N THR A 74 -8.08 16.04 -3.14
CA THR A 74 -8.32 16.13 -1.70
C THR A 74 -9.49 15.24 -1.30
N TYR A 75 -9.28 14.47 -0.23
CA TYR A 75 -10.23 13.53 0.32
C TYR A 75 -10.36 13.73 1.82
N ILE A 76 -11.52 13.41 2.38
CA ILE A 76 -11.81 13.54 3.81
C ILE A 76 -11.94 12.15 4.41
N ALA A 77 -11.21 11.89 5.47
CA ALA A 77 -11.30 10.67 6.26
C ALA A 77 -12.44 10.74 7.29
N SER A 78 -12.72 9.60 7.93
CA SER A 78 -13.82 9.47 8.90
C SER A 78 -13.71 10.36 10.13
N ASP A 79 -12.48 10.77 10.51
CA ASP A 79 -12.20 11.68 11.61
C ASP A 79 -12.27 13.17 11.21
N GLY A 80 -12.56 13.45 9.93
CA GLY A 80 -12.62 14.79 9.36
C GLY A 80 -11.26 15.33 8.85
N SER A 81 -10.19 14.58 8.99
CA SER A 81 -8.88 14.97 8.46
C SER A 81 -8.86 14.95 6.93
N GLU A 82 -8.10 15.86 6.35
CA GLU A 82 -7.94 15.97 4.89
C GLU A 82 -6.70 15.21 4.42
N PHE A 83 -6.87 14.42 3.37
CA PHE A 83 -5.81 13.71 2.69
C PHE A 83 -5.62 14.25 1.28
N VAL A 84 -4.39 14.59 0.94
CA VAL A 84 -3.99 15.02 -0.39
C VAL A 84 -3.32 13.86 -1.11
N VAL A 85 -3.68 13.62 -2.37
CA VAL A 85 -3.09 12.58 -3.22
C VAL A 85 -2.66 13.16 -4.57
N ASP A 86 -1.58 12.62 -5.15
CA ASP A 86 -1.12 13.06 -6.46
C ASP A 86 -2.03 12.55 -7.58
N ASN A 87 -2.53 11.33 -7.45
CA ASN A 87 -3.41 10.70 -8.43
C ASN A 87 -4.80 10.48 -7.83
N GLY A 88 -5.71 11.41 -8.12
CA GLY A 88 -7.11 11.28 -7.74
C GLY A 88 -7.87 10.23 -8.55
N CYS A 89 -9.08 9.89 -8.12
CA CYS A 89 -9.99 9.02 -8.84
C CYS A 89 -11.40 9.61 -8.89
N ASP A 90 -12.24 9.04 -9.77
CA ASP A 90 -13.64 9.52 -9.95
C ASP A 90 -14.63 8.92 -8.95
N LYS A 91 -14.20 8.00 -8.08
CA LYS A 91 -15.04 7.43 -7.03
C LYS A 91 -15.35 8.48 -5.97
N GLU A 92 -16.59 8.50 -5.48
CA GLU A 92 -16.99 9.38 -4.37
C GLU A 92 -16.45 8.90 -3.02
N ASP A 93 -16.48 7.59 -2.80
CA ASP A 93 -16.07 6.94 -1.56
C ASP A 93 -14.95 5.89 -1.83
N PRO A 94 -13.73 6.32 -2.23
CA PRO A 94 -12.63 5.39 -2.43
C PRO A 94 -12.00 4.97 -1.10
N LYS A 95 -11.21 3.90 -1.14
CA LYS A 95 -10.25 3.59 -0.08
C LYS A 95 -8.87 4.08 -0.48
N GLY A 96 -8.25 4.91 0.34
CA GLY A 96 -6.84 5.24 0.25
C GLY A 96 -6.01 4.11 0.82
N THR A 97 -5.04 3.61 0.06
CA THR A 97 -4.14 2.56 0.52
C THR A 97 -2.68 2.93 0.30
N ILE A 98 -1.84 2.48 1.23
CA ILE A 98 -0.41 2.74 1.20
C ILE A 98 0.34 1.56 1.84
N ARG A 99 1.56 1.28 1.35
CA ARG A 99 2.40 0.22 1.89
C ARG A 99 3.03 0.64 3.21
N PRO A 100 3.25 -0.28 4.16
CA PRO A 100 3.92 0.03 5.43
C PRO A 100 5.30 0.67 5.28
N GLU A 101 6.07 0.26 4.27
CA GLU A 101 7.40 0.78 3.97
C GLU A 101 7.41 2.17 3.33
N ASP A 102 6.30 2.61 2.76
CA ASP A 102 6.16 3.93 2.14
C ASP A 102 5.70 5.01 3.15
N ILE A 103 5.20 4.62 4.32
CA ILE A 103 4.84 5.52 5.40
C ILE A 103 6.11 6.01 6.11
N GLN A 104 6.17 7.29 6.41
CA GLN A 104 7.31 7.92 7.05
C GLN A 104 7.00 8.25 8.51
N ILE A 105 7.86 7.82 9.44
CA ILE A 105 7.82 8.26 10.83
C ILE A 105 8.43 9.66 10.88
N VAL A 106 7.69 10.63 11.41
CA VAL A 106 8.05 12.06 11.41
C VAL A 106 7.94 12.66 12.81
N SER A 107 8.54 13.83 13.01
CA SER A 107 8.35 14.60 14.24
C SER A 107 6.95 15.22 14.28
N SER A 108 6.44 15.41 15.49
CA SER A 108 5.19 16.16 15.69
C SER A 108 5.28 17.61 15.19
N GLN A 109 6.48 18.17 15.14
CA GLN A 109 6.75 19.54 14.69
C GLN A 109 6.95 19.65 13.17
N ASP A 110 7.14 18.52 12.46
CA ASP A 110 7.31 18.56 11.02
C ASP A 110 6.03 19.01 10.33
N ASN A 111 6.16 19.98 9.44
CA ASN A 111 5.03 20.43 8.60
C ASN A 111 4.97 19.60 7.33
N VAL A 112 4.32 18.44 7.44
CA VAL A 112 4.17 17.46 6.35
C VAL A 112 2.71 17.18 6.06
N GLU A 113 2.42 16.81 4.81
CA GLU A 113 1.06 16.44 4.38
C GLU A 113 0.66 15.08 4.95
N ASN A 114 -0.66 14.84 5.02
CA ASN A 114 -1.26 13.56 5.40
C ASN A 114 -0.68 12.99 6.70
N LYS A 115 -0.61 13.84 7.72
CA LYS A 115 -0.03 13.48 9.01
C LYS A 115 -1.07 12.82 9.91
N ILE A 116 -0.71 11.70 10.49
CA ILE A 116 -1.52 10.96 11.46
C ILE A 116 -0.71 10.77 12.74
N THR A 117 -1.36 10.89 13.88
CA THR A 117 -0.77 10.57 15.19
C THR A 117 -1.42 9.33 15.74
N GLY A 118 -0.63 8.40 16.24
CA GLY A 118 -1.10 7.16 16.83
C GLY A 118 -0.21 6.68 17.98
N LYS A 119 -0.65 5.61 18.64
CA LYS A 119 0.11 4.93 19.70
C LYS A 119 0.54 3.55 19.21
N VAL A 120 1.78 3.18 19.49
CA VAL A 120 2.29 1.84 19.20
C VAL A 120 1.56 0.81 20.07
N ILE A 121 0.88 -0.14 19.44
CA ILE A 121 0.20 -1.26 20.12
C ILE A 121 0.93 -2.59 19.89
N VAL A 122 1.54 -2.79 18.71
CA VAL A 122 2.33 -3.99 18.40
C VAL A 122 3.65 -3.59 17.79
N ARG A 123 4.70 -4.34 18.10
CA ARG A 123 6.02 -4.25 17.52
C ARG A 123 6.47 -5.62 17.08
N THR A 124 6.79 -5.78 15.78
CA THR A 124 7.29 -7.03 15.21
C THR A 124 8.65 -6.81 14.58
N PHE A 125 9.62 -7.66 14.91
CA PHE A 125 10.94 -7.64 14.30
C PHE A 125 10.95 -8.44 12.99
N LEU A 126 11.32 -7.81 11.88
CA LEU A 126 11.37 -8.40 10.56
C LEU A 126 12.80 -8.73 10.07
N GLY A 127 13.78 -8.76 10.97
CA GLY A 127 15.19 -9.02 10.66
C GLY A 127 15.97 -7.75 10.30
N LYS A 128 15.57 -6.99 9.31
CA LYS A 128 16.23 -5.73 8.89
C LYS A 128 15.56 -4.48 9.41
N SER A 129 14.31 -4.57 9.81
CA SER A 129 13.48 -3.46 10.25
C SER A 129 12.50 -3.93 11.32
N TYR A 130 11.82 -2.99 11.92
CA TYR A 130 10.65 -3.26 12.75
C TYR A 130 9.39 -2.86 12.01
N GLN A 131 8.32 -3.62 12.21
CA GLN A 131 6.97 -3.24 11.82
C GLN A 131 6.18 -2.88 13.09
N TYR A 132 5.45 -1.79 13.01
CA TYR A 132 4.64 -1.29 14.11
C TYR A 132 3.18 -1.20 13.69
N GLU A 133 2.29 -1.66 14.55
CA GLU A 133 0.87 -1.34 14.46
C GLU A 133 0.59 -0.14 15.36
N LEU A 134 0.02 0.91 14.78
CA LEU A 134 -0.35 2.13 15.47
C LEU A 134 -1.86 2.21 15.60
N ASP A 135 -2.35 2.37 16.82
CA ASP A 135 -3.74 2.74 17.08
C ASP A 135 -3.93 4.22 16.80
N THR A 136 -4.78 4.53 15.82
CA THR A 136 -5.02 5.90 15.34
C THR A 136 -6.52 6.20 15.26
N PRO A 137 -6.93 7.46 15.16
CA PRO A 137 -8.35 7.83 14.92
C PRO A 137 -8.96 7.21 13.65
N LEU A 138 -8.12 6.78 12.70
CA LEU A 138 -8.52 6.15 11.44
C LEU A 138 -8.47 4.62 11.47
N GLY A 139 -8.27 4.03 12.66
CA GLY A 139 -8.04 2.61 12.85
C GLY A 139 -6.56 2.26 12.95
N VAL A 140 -6.24 0.98 12.81
CA VAL A 140 -4.86 0.50 12.92
C VAL A 140 -4.10 0.82 11.63
N ILE A 141 -2.97 1.50 11.78
CA ILE A 141 -2.01 1.80 10.71
C ILE A 141 -0.73 0.99 10.95
N VAL A 142 -0.30 0.27 9.93
CA VAL A 142 0.93 -0.53 9.93
C VAL A 142 2.04 0.27 9.26
N VAL A 143 3.16 0.46 9.95
CA VAL A 143 4.31 1.21 9.45
C VAL A 143 5.62 0.45 9.71
N ASN A 144 6.55 0.51 8.77
CA ASN A 144 7.90 -0.02 8.93
C ASN A 144 8.83 1.09 9.44
N GLY A 145 9.63 0.75 10.45
CA GLY A 145 10.62 1.65 11.03
C GLY A 145 12.02 1.07 10.98
N SER A 146 13.02 1.97 11.06
CA SER A 146 14.42 1.60 11.12
C SER A 146 14.75 0.81 12.39
N SER A 147 15.75 -0.08 12.28
CA SER A 147 16.34 -0.74 13.45
C SER A 147 17.17 0.18 14.34
N ASP A 148 17.52 1.39 13.85
CA ASP A 148 18.35 2.34 14.60
C ASP A 148 17.55 3.14 15.64
N HIS A 149 16.23 3.27 15.42
CA HIS A 149 15.29 3.96 16.32
C HIS A 149 14.11 3.06 16.63
N VAL A 150 14.23 2.30 17.72
CA VAL A 150 13.23 1.32 18.12
C VAL A 150 12.17 1.97 19.01
N LEU A 151 10.94 1.99 18.51
CA LEU A 151 9.77 2.45 19.26
C LEU A 151 9.32 1.39 20.26
N GLN A 152 8.79 1.84 21.39
CA GLN A 152 8.27 0.97 22.44
C GLN A 152 6.74 0.97 22.42
N ALA A 153 6.15 -0.05 23.04
CA ALA A 153 4.71 -0.09 23.24
C ALA A 153 4.24 1.15 24.01
N GLN A 154 3.12 1.73 23.60
CA GLN A 154 2.52 2.97 24.12
C GLN A 154 3.23 4.28 23.72
N ASP A 155 4.34 4.23 22.98
CA ASP A 155 4.93 5.45 22.42
C ASP A 155 3.91 6.15 21.51
N THR A 156 3.83 7.48 21.63
CA THR A 156 3.05 8.30 20.69
C THR A 156 3.92 8.65 19.49
N VAL A 157 3.44 8.33 18.31
CA VAL A 157 4.18 8.45 17.05
C VAL A 157 3.38 9.25 16.05
N CYS A 158 4.06 10.15 15.35
CA CYS A 158 3.50 10.82 14.18
C CYS A 158 4.04 10.16 12.92
N VAL A 159 3.15 9.92 11.97
CA VAL A 159 3.50 9.38 10.65
C VAL A 159 2.94 10.27 9.55
N SER A 160 3.63 10.32 8.44
CA SER A 160 3.18 10.97 7.20
C SER A 160 2.97 9.93 6.12
N LEU A 161 1.87 10.06 5.40
CA LEU A 161 1.54 9.25 4.23
C LEU A 161 1.84 10.10 2.98
N PRO A 162 3.01 9.94 2.33
CA PRO A 162 3.37 10.74 1.18
C PRO A 162 2.32 10.65 0.07
N LYS A 163 1.85 11.80 -0.42
CA LYS A 163 0.75 11.89 -1.40
C LYS A 163 0.97 11.10 -2.68
N GLY A 164 2.23 10.99 -3.12
CA GLY A 164 2.61 10.21 -4.31
C GLY A 164 2.65 8.70 -4.08
N LYS A 165 2.46 8.24 -2.84
CA LYS A 165 2.47 6.83 -2.46
C LYS A 165 1.07 6.29 -2.12
N ILE A 166 0.11 7.17 -1.94
CA ILE A 166 -1.28 6.78 -1.71
C ILE A 166 -1.91 6.38 -3.04
N VAL A 167 -2.48 5.18 -3.07
CA VAL A 167 -3.26 4.67 -4.19
C VAL A 167 -4.73 4.63 -3.77
N LEU A 168 -5.64 5.04 -4.67
CA LEU A 168 -7.09 5.01 -4.44
C LEU A 168 -7.69 3.79 -5.15
N VAL A 169 -8.37 2.95 -4.39
CA VAL A 169 -9.01 1.72 -4.89
C VAL A 169 -10.51 1.68 -4.64
#